data_c079abd19b91acd73a50ba8af756fe94
#
_entry.id   c079abd19b91acd73a50ba8af756fe94
#
_cell.length_a   1.000
_cell.length_b   1.000
_cell.length_c   1.000
_cell.angle_alpha   90.00
_cell.angle_beta   90.00
_cell.angle_gamma   90.00
#
_symmetry.space_group_name_H-M   'P 1'
#
loop_
_entity.id
_entity.type
_entity.pdbx_description
1 polymer ?
#
loop_
_entity_poly.entity_id
_entity_poly.type
_entity_poly.pdbx_seq_one_letter_code
_entity_poly.pdbx_strand_id
1 'polypeptide(L)'
;MSTLYSRLATLSALAFAVSSLFVGCGGSGGNQKDEPDAPSVDEVAFARGADVSWASEMEYDMTHNPSRISGTAFKDSKGNAGLYPVLKAAGINAIRLRVWVKPEDPNGWSGKDDVVNMAKRAAEAGMSVMIDFHYSDFFADPSRQKTPADWVSFDLKGLSAKVTEHTKDVLSALKSAGVTPLWVQVGNETRPGMLWETGRLYNDKGEIAGGWSNYAALSNAGYDAVKSVFPAAKVIVHIDNAYEDNTWFFDKLKAAGGKFDMIGLSHYPMTNSGMTWKAMNSSAILNIKTLAAKYGCKVMVCEIGVRDTASDLAVSTQCITEFMSSVKSLSVCAGVFYWEPQVDGKWKPSIYEKSDRNWGAYSMGAFTSDGSTFSPTSILSAFGGGDS
;
A
#
# COMPACT_ATOMS: atom_id res chain seq x y z
N MET A 1 -0.41 4.63 -56.17
CA MET A 1 -0.41 6.07 -56.39
C MET A 1 -0.02 6.67 -55.03
N SER A 2 1.26 6.92 -54.85
CA SER A 2 2.10 8.13 -55.05
C SER A 2 1.51 9.30 -54.28
N THR A 3 2.20 10.05 -53.41
CA THR A 3 3.58 10.58 -53.33
C THR A 3 3.75 11.20 -51.96
N LEU A 4 4.83 10.93 -51.25
CA LEU A 4 5.98 11.78 -50.95
C LEU A 4 5.69 13.26 -50.63
N TYR A 5 6.09 13.71 -49.42
CA TYR A 5 6.93 14.89 -49.25
C TYR A 5 7.72 14.86 -47.93
N SER A 6 9.04 14.79 -48.10
CA SER A 6 10.07 15.04 -47.12
C SER A 6 10.37 16.56 -47.05
N ARG A 7 10.65 17.11 -45.89
CA ARG A 7 11.57 18.25 -45.73
C ARG A 7 12.33 18.20 -44.41
N LEU A 8 13.65 18.16 -44.54
CA LEU A 8 14.65 18.52 -43.53
C LEU A 8 14.58 20.02 -43.19
N ALA A 9 14.91 20.37 -41.95
CA ALA A 9 15.57 21.64 -41.61
C ALA A 9 16.30 21.47 -40.26
N THR A 10 17.52 21.33 -40.32
CA THR A 10 18.76 21.92 -39.76
C THR A 10 18.74 22.60 -38.38
N LEU A 11 19.76 22.18 -37.63
CA LEU A 11 20.32 22.67 -36.35
C LEU A 11 20.49 24.21 -36.30
N SER A 12 20.36 24.75 -35.07
CA SER A 12 21.25 25.83 -34.60
C SER A 12 21.38 25.75 -33.07
N ALA A 13 22.57 25.43 -32.59
CA ALA A 13 23.00 25.55 -31.22
C ALA A 13 23.37 27.02 -30.93
N LEU A 14 22.92 27.55 -29.80
CA LEU A 14 23.47 28.78 -29.22
C LEU A 14 23.78 28.52 -27.75
N ALA A 15 25.06 28.49 -27.44
CA ALA A 15 25.59 28.50 -26.07
C ALA A 15 25.66 29.95 -25.59
N PHE A 16 25.11 30.24 -24.42
CA PHE A 16 25.41 31.46 -23.65
C PHE A 16 26.07 31.09 -22.34
N ALA A 17 27.34 31.45 -22.25
CA ALA A 17 28.08 31.50 -21.00
C ALA A 17 27.83 32.85 -20.33
N VAL A 18 27.43 32.85 -19.06
CA VAL A 18 27.41 34.06 -18.23
C VAL A 18 28.29 33.81 -17.02
N SER A 19 29.35 34.60 -16.94
CA SER A 19 30.31 34.67 -15.84
C SER A 19 29.70 35.40 -14.64
N SER A 20 29.81 34.85 -13.48
CA SER A 20 29.42 35.46 -12.20
C SER A 20 30.61 36.17 -11.58
N LEU A 21 30.48 37.45 -11.32
CA LEU A 21 31.37 38.28 -10.50
C LEU A 21 30.91 38.19 -9.03
N PHE A 22 31.82 37.80 -8.17
CA PHE A 22 31.68 37.92 -6.72
C PHE A 22 31.95 39.38 -6.29
N VAL A 23 31.01 39.95 -5.52
CA VAL A 23 31.28 41.09 -4.64
C VAL A 23 30.81 40.69 -3.25
N GLY A 24 31.78 40.57 -2.34
CA GLY A 24 31.49 40.39 -0.93
C GLY A 24 31.27 41.73 -0.24
N CYS A 25 30.36 41.78 0.71
CA CYS A 25 30.38 42.74 1.83
C CYS A 25 29.77 42.07 3.05
N GLY A 26 30.51 42.13 4.14
CA GLY A 26 30.21 41.48 5.39
C GLY A 26 29.24 42.25 6.28
N GLY A 27 28.79 41.51 7.31
CA GLY A 27 28.42 42.15 8.58
C GLY A 27 27.08 41.73 9.16
N SER A 28 27.18 41.10 10.30
CA SER A 28 26.29 41.13 11.43
C SER A 28 25.55 39.84 11.76
N GLY A 29 25.92 39.29 12.90
CA GLY A 29 25.44 38.04 13.44
C GLY A 29 23.97 38.07 13.86
N GLY A 30 23.32 36.98 13.58
CA GLY A 30 22.06 36.58 14.19
C GLY A 30 22.18 35.07 14.40
N ASN A 31 22.15 34.65 15.68
CA ASN A 31 22.07 33.23 16.05
C ASN A 31 20.77 32.63 15.51
N GLN A 32 20.83 32.05 14.33
CA GLN A 32 19.86 31.01 13.94
C GLN A 32 20.30 29.74 14.69
N LYS A 33 19.44 29.29 15.61
CA LYS A 33 19.53 27.92 16.12
C LYS A 33 19.26 27.02 14.93
N ASP A 34 20.28 26.28 14.52
CA ASP A 34 20.11 25.15 13.62
C ASP A 34 19.13 24.17 14.28
N GLU A 35 17.90 24.12 13.77
CA GLU A 35 17.04 22.96 14.03
C GLU A 35 17.79 21.77 13.42
N PRO A 36 17.90 20.64 14.14
CA PRO A 36 18.54 19.46 13.59
C PRO A 36 17.76 19.04 12.34
N ASP A 37 18.47 18.95 11.20
CA ASP A 37 17.94 18.37 9.98
C ASP A 37 17.23 17.07 10.32
N ALA A 38 15.95 16.98 9.93
CA ALA A 38 15.21 15.72 10.04
C ALA A 38 16.04 14.65 9.31
N PRO A 39 16.23 13.46 9.92
CA PRO A 39 17.04 12.43 9.31
C PRO A 39 16.54 12.19 7.87
N SER A 40 17.46 12.25 6.92
CA SER A 40 17.18 11.91 5.53
C SER A 40 16.60 10.50 5.53
N VAL A 41 15.34 10.35 5.13
CA VAL A 41 14.72 9.05 4.99
C VAL A 41 15.40 8.41 3.77
N ASP A 42 16.31 7.47 4.00
CA ASP A 42 16.97 6.73 2.94
C ASP A 42 15.87 6.08 2.09
N GLU A 43 15.79 6.45 0.82
CA GLU A 43 14.80 5.93 -0.10
C GLU A 43 15.06 4.43 -0.27
N VAL A 44 14.13 3.59 0.21
CA VAL A 44 14.23 2.15 0.03
C VAL A 44 14.22 1.85 -1.46
N ALA A 45 15.32 1.32 -1.97
CA ALA A 45 15.52 1.07 -3.41
C ALA A 45 14.43 0.15 -3.97
N PHE A 46 13.99 -0.85 -3.18
CA PHE A 46 12.88 -1.74 -3.50
C PHE A 46 12.23 -2.23 -2.20
N ALA A 47 10.93 -1.97 -2.02
CA ALA A 47 10.18 -2.44 -0.85
C ALA A 47 9.88 -3.94 -0.96
N ARG A 48 10.37 -4.70 -0.02
CA ARG A 48 9.98 -6.08 0.27
C ARG A 48 9.06 -6.01 1.47
N GLY A 49 7.77 -5.85 1.21
CA GLY A 49 6.80 -5.47 2.21
C GLY A 49 5.92 -6.60 2.71
N ALA A 50 5.31 -6.37 3.86
CA ALA A 50 4.24 -7.19 4.43
C ALA A 50 3.15 -6.29 5.00
N ASP A 51 1.88 -6.58 4.69
CA ASP A 51 0.75 -6.02 5.42
C ASP A 51 0.49 -6.90 6.65
N VAL A 52 0.58 -6.32 7.83
CA VAL A 52 0.43 -7.04 9.08
C VAL A 52 -0.66 -6.42 9.97
N SER A 53 -1.67 -5.85 9.35
CA SER A 53 -2.70 -5.07 10.04
C SER A 53 -3.50 -5.84 11.10
N TRP A 54 -3.42 -7.17 11.14
CA TRP A 54 -3.99 -8.01 12.20
C TRP A 54 -2.99 -8.40 13.30
N ALA A 55 -1.75 -7.92 13.25
CA ALA A 55 -0.73 -8.33 14.21
C ALA A 55 -1.14 -8.12 15.66
N SER A 56 -1.72 -6.96 15.98
CA SER A 56 -2.15 -6.63 17.35
C SER A 56 -3.24 -7.58 17.86
N GLU A 57 -4.25 -7.91 17.02
CA GLU A 57 -5.32 -8.83 17.42
C GLU A 57 -4.80 -10.26 17.58
N MET A 58 -3.93 -10.73 16.67
CA MET A 58 -3.30 -12.04 16.81
C MET A 58 -2.48 -12.15 18.11
N GLU A 59 -1.66 -11.16 18.42
CA GLU A 59 -0.85 -11.11 19.64
C GLU A 59 -1.73 -11.01 20.90
N TYR A 60 -2.85 -10.30 20.82
CA TYR A 60 -3.85 -10.25 21.88
C TYR A 60 -4.48 -11.64 22.11
N ASP A 61 -4.89 -12.32 21.03
CA ASP A 61 -5.45 -13.67 21.12
C ASP A 61 -4.43 -14.69 21.68
N MET A 62 -3.15 -14.58 21.30
CA MET A 62 -2.09 -15.44 21.85
C MET A 62 -2.01 -15.39 23.39
N THR A 63 -2.34 -14.26 23.97
CA THR A 63 -2.22 -14.04 25.42
C THR A 63 -3.55 -14.11 26.18
N HIS A 64 -4.64 -13.66 25.57
CA HIS A 64 -5.93 -13.50 26.24
C HIS A 64 -7.00 -14.48 25.75
N ASN A 65 -6.90 -14.97 24.51
CA ASN A 65 -7.87 -15.87 23.90
C ASN A 65 -7.20 -17.08 23.23
N PRO A 66 -6.41 -17.90 23.95
CA PRO A 66 -5.61 -18.96 23.35
C PRO A 66 -6.44 -20.06 22.66
N SER A 67 -7.76 -20.12 22.91
CA SER A 67 -8.67 -21.04 22.21
C SER A 67 -8.99 -20.60 20.78
N ARG A 68 -8.74 -19.34 20.43
CA ARG A 68 -9.00 -18.78 19.08
C ARG A 68 -7.81 -18.89 18.14
N ILE A 69 -6.61 -19.19 18.65
CA ILE A 69 -5.37 -19.16 17.89
C ILE A 69 -4.53 -20.40 18.14
N SER A 70 -3.89 -20.91 17.10
CA SER A 70 -3.19 -22.21 17.17
C SER A 70 -1.75 -22.12 17.69
N GLY A 71 -1.19 -20.93 17.86
CA GLY A 71 0.18 -20.72 18.36
C GLY A 71 0.24 -19.56 19.34
N THR A 72 1.28 -19.54 20.19
CA THR A 72 1.45 -18.53 21.24
C THR A 72 2.60 -17.56 21.00
N ALA A 73 3.36 -17.74 19.92
CA ALA A 73 4.48 -16.87 19.57
C ALA A 73 4.85 -17.00 18.09
N PHE A 74 5.45 -15.95 17.55
CA PHE A 74 6.14 -15.99 16.25
C PHE A 74 7.60 -16.34 16.46
N LYS A 75 8.11 -17.36 15.77
CA LYS A 75 9.53 -17.76 15.80
C LYS A 75 9.98 -18.28 14.44
N ASP A 76 11.26 -18.16 14.14
CA ASP A 76 11.89 -18.81 13.00
C ASP A 76 12.90 -19.89 13.43
N SER A 77 13.41 -20.64 12.47
CA SER A 77 14.41 -21.70 12.71
C SER A 77 15.79 -21.16 13.14
N LYS A 78 16.03 -19.86 13.03
CA LYS A 78 17.27 -19.18 13.42
C LYS A 78 17.24 -18.63 14.85
N GLY A 79 16.08 -18.76 15.55
CA GLY A 79 15.91 -18.30 16.91
C GLY A 79 15.38 -16.88 17.05
N ASN A 80 15.03 -16.19 15.93
CA ASN A 80 14.33 -14.91 16.02
C ASN A 80 12.93 -15.12 16.61
N ALA A 81 12.51 -14.22 17.50
CA ALA A 81 11.22 -14.26 18.19
C ALA A 81 10.48 -12.92 18.06
N GLY A 82 9.16 -13.00 17.92
CA GLY A 82 8.28 -11.87 17.63
C GLY A 82 8.10 -11.63 16.12
N LEU A 83 6.93 -11.09 15.74
CA LEU A 83 6.56 -10.97 14.34
C LEU A 83 7.57 -10.13 13.53
N TYR A 84 7.89 -8.91 13.97
CA TYR A 84 8.78 -8.02 13.22
C TYR A 84 10.22 -8.56 13.06
N PRO A 85 10.88 -9.10 14.10
CA PRO A 85 12.18 -9.74 13.93
C PRO A 85 12.16 -10.93 12.98
N VAL A 86 11.12 -11.78 13.02
CA VAL A 86 10.98 -12.93 12.11
C VAL A 86 10.77 -12.47 10.66
N LEU A 87 9.92 -11.48 10.42
CA LEU A 87 9.72 -10.90 9.09
C LEU A 87 11.01 -10.26 8.55
N LYS A 88 11.73 -9.52 9.40
CA LYS A 88 13.02 -8.91 9.01
C LYS A 88 14.06 -9.97 8.62
N ALA A 89 14.15 -11.04 9.40
CA ALA A 89 15.03 -12.18 9.10
C ALA A 89 14.65 -12.91 7.80
N ALA A 90 13.37 -12.88 7.42
CA ALA A 90 12.88 -13.37 6.13
C ALA A 90 13.15 -12.40 4.96
N GLY A 91 13.70 -11.20 5.23
CA GLY A 91 14.05 -10.21 4.20
C GLY A 91 13.02 -9.09 4.01
N ILE A 92 11.96 -9.04 4.79
CA ILE A 92 11.00 -7.95 4.80
C ILE A 92 11.67 -6.67 5.33
N ASN A 93 11.53 -5.56 4.62
CA ASN A 93 12.09 -4.26 4.97
C ASN A 93 11.05 -3.14 5.06
N ALA A 94 9.78 -3.45 4.80
CA ALA A 94 8.70 -2.48 4.86
C ALA A 94 7.41 -3.14 5.40
N ILE A 95 6.61 -2.35 6.12
CA ILE A 95 5.33 -2.78 6.69
C ILE A 95 4.22 -1.87 6.14
N ARG A 96 3.12 -2.48 5.67
CA ARG A 96 1.88 -1.82 5.30
C ARG A 96 0.85 -2.01 6.41
N LEU A 97 0.14 -0.94 6.75
CA LEU A 97 -0.88 -0.92 7.80
C LEU A 97 -2.12 -0.20 7.28
N ARG A 98 -3.25 -0.92 7.21
CA ARG A 98 -4.55 -0.30 6.93
C ARG A 98 -5.03 0.48 8.13
N VAL A 99 -5.77 1.55 7.87
CA VAL A 99 -6.45 2.32 8.90
C VAL A 99 -7.92 2.52 8.57
N TRP A 100 -8.78 2.19 9.52
CA TRP A 100 -10.22 2.43 9.50
C TRP A 100 -10.58 3.69 10.25
N VAL A 101 -11.73 4.28 9.94
CA VAL A 101 -12.18 5.54 10.55
C VAL A 101 -12.66 5.28 11.99
N LYS A 102 -13.60 4.36 12.14
CA LYS A 102 -14.18 3.97 13.42
C LYS A 102 -14.41 2.46 13.42
N PRO A 103 -13.38 1.67 13.75
CA PRO A 103 -13.50 0.23 13.78
C PRO A 103 -14.68 -0.22 14.64
N GLU A 104 -15.40 -1.23 14.18
CA GLU A 104 -16.55 -1.79 14.91
C GLU A 104 -16.13 -2.68 16.10
N ASP A 105 -14.87 -3.09 16.17
CA ASP A 105 -14.35 -3.87 17.28
C ASP A 105 -14.09 -2.96 18.48
N PRO A 106 -14.52 -3.34 19.69
CA PRO A 106 -14.32 -2.53 20.90
C PRO A 106 -12.85 -2.32 21.28
N ASN A 107 -11.95 -3.18 20.83
CA ASN A 107 -10.51 -3.00 21.03
C ASN A 107 -9.89 -2.01 20.03
N GLY A 108 -10.64 -1.62 19.00
CA GLY A 108 -10.20 -0.63 18.02
C GLY A 108 -9.13 -1.11 17.04
N TRP A 109 -9.05 -2.43 16.79
CA TRP A 109 -8.10 -2.99 15.81
C TRP A 109 -8.20 -2.30 14.44
N SER A 110 -7.06 -1.96 13.87
CA SER A 110 -6.93 -1.14 12.65
C SER A 110 -7.46 0.30 12.78
N GLY A 111 -7.77 0.78 13.98
CA GLY A 111 -8.01 2.20 14.25
C GLY A 111 -6.71 2.98 14.40
N LYS A 112 -6.82 4.31 14.53
CA LYS A 112 -5.68 5.22 14.61
C LYS A 112 -4.62 4.78 15.63
N ASP A 113 -5.03 4.52 16.88
CA ASP A 113 -4.09 4.26 17.97
C ASP A 113 -3.38 2.91 17.80
N ASP A 114 -4.07 1.89 17.30
CA ASP A 114 -3.51 0.59 16.95
C ASP A 114 -2.49 0.71 15.81
N VAL A 115 -2.85 1.43 14.74
CA VAL A 115 -1.96 1.67 13.59
C VAL A 115 -0.71 2.44 14.00
N VAL A 116 -0.83 3.47 14.85
CA VAL A 116 0.32 4.23 15.37
C VAL A 116 1.24 3.32 16.19
N ASN A 117 0.68 2.45 17.03
CA ASN A 117 1.47 1.49 17.81
C ASN A 117 2.22 0.50 16.91
N MET A 118 1.53 -0.11 15.94
CA MET A 118 2.16 -1.03 14.99
C MET A 118 3.23 -0.35 14.14
N ALA A 119 2.97 0.85 13.65
CA ALA A 119 3.91 1.63 12.85
C ALA A 119 5.18 1.99 13.64
N LYS A 120 5.03 2.35 14.92
CA LYS A 120 6.16 2.60 15.82
C LYS A 120 7.03 1.35 15.98
N ARG A 121 6.42 0.20 16.25
CA ARG A 121 7.12 -1.09 16.37
C ARG A 121 7.87 -1.47 15.07
N ALA A 122 7.24 -1.23 13.91
CA ALA A 122 7.89 -1.43 12.60
C ALA A 122 9.11 -0.53 12.42
N ALA A 123 8.98 0.76 12.74
CA ALA A 123 10.08 1.73 12.67
C ALA A 123 11.22 1.38 13.64
N GLU A 124 10.91 0.98 14.88
CA GLU A 124 11.89 0.50 15.88
C GLU A 124 12.63 -0.76 15.39
N ALA A 125 11.97 -1.61 14.60
CA ALA A 125 12.61 -2.75 13.94
C ALA A 125 13.44 -2.34 12.69
N GLY A 126 13.49 -1.05 12.34
CA GLY A 126 14.20 -0.51 11.18
C GLY A 126 13.53 -0.87 9.86
N MET A 127 12.19 -0.94 9.84
CA MET A 127 11.38 -1.15 8.64
C MET A 127 10.69 0.14 8.22
N SER A 128 10.59 0.36 6.92
CA SER A 128 9.81 1.47 6.35
C SER A 128 8.31 1.22 6.53
N VAL A 129 7.53 2.29 6.53
CA VAL A 129 6.08 2.21 6.78
C VAL A 129 5.29 2.74 5.59
N MET A 130 4.25 2.00 5.21
CA MET A 130 3.16 2.42 4.34
C MET A 130 1.87 2.47 5.16
N ILE A 131 1.11 3.54 5.03
CA ILE A 131 -0.23 3.67 5.61
C ILE A 131 -1.28 3.54 4.51
N ASP A 132 -2.29 2.71 4.75
CA ASP A 132 -3.38 2.46 3.83
C ASP A 132 -4.71 2.94 4.40
N PHE A 133 -5.18 4.09 3.94
CA PHE A 133 -6.47 4.65 4.34
C PHE A 133 -7.62 3.98 3.61
N HIS A 134 -8.45 3.22 4.31
CA HIS A 134 -9.67 2.65 3.74
C HIS A 134 -10.83 3.67 3.64
N TYR A 135 -10.81 4.73 4.44
CA TYR A 135 -11.92 5.69 4.59
C TYR A 135 -13.27 5.01 4.79
N SER A 136 -13.28 3.97 5.59
CA SER A 136 -14.42 3.15 5.96
C SER A 136 -14.25 2.67 7.40
N ASP A 137 -15.32 2.18 8.04
CA ASP A 137 -15.27 1.58 9.38
C ASP A 137 -14.87 0.09 9.34
N PHE A 138 -14.68 -0.44 8.15
CA PHE A 138 -14.29 -1.81 7.85
C PHE A 138 -13.56 -1.87 6.50
N PHE A 139 -13.31 -3.07 5.95
CA PHE A 139 -12.69 -3.20 4.63
C PHE A 139 -13.40 -2.37 3.57
N ALA A 140 -12.62 -1.59 2.83
CA ALA A 140 -12.96 -1.07 1.53
C ALA A 140 -12.28 -1.96 0.48
N ASP A 141 -13.04 -2.46 -0.49
CA ASP A 141 -12.59 -3.34 -1.56
C ASP A 141 -13.45 -3.10 -2.83
N PRO A 142 -13.16 -3.76 -3.97
CA PRO A 142 -13.92 -3.53 -5.21
C PRO A 142 -15.41 -3.84 -5.11
N SER A 143 -15.84 -4.66 -4.14
CA SER A 143 -17.26 -4.98 -3.91
C SER A 143 -17.93 -4.02 -2.93
N ARG A 144 -17.14 -3.19 -2.22
CA ARG A 144 -17.61 -2.43 -1.06
C ARG A 144 -16.71 -1.24 -0.78
N GLN A 145 -17.26 -0.05 -0.92
CA GLN A 145 -16.59 1.22 -0.59
C GLN A 145 -17.50 2.05 0.33
N LYS A 146 -17.90 1.42 1.45
CA LYS A 146 -18.93 1.96 2.33
C LYS A 146 -18.44 3.21 3.06
N THR A 147 -19.19 4.30 2.95
CA THR A 147 -18.97 5.51 3.73
C THR A 147 -19.08 5.21 5.24
N PRO A 148 -18.16 5.72 6.08
CA PRO A 148 -18.23 5.57 7.54
C PRO A 148 -19.59 6.01 8.08
N ALA A 149 -20.10 5.32 9.10
CA ALA A 149 -21.42 5.57 9.65
C ALA A 149 -21.63 7.04 10.08
N ASP A 150 -20.59 7.64 10.69
CA ASP A 150 -20.65 9.02 11.15
C ASP A 150 -20.52 10.06 10.00
N TRP A 151 -20.25 9.61 8.75
CA TRP A 151 -20.05 10.48 7.58
C TRP A 151 -21.19 10.43 6.55
N VAL A 152 -22.14 9.52 6.68
CA VAL A 152 -23.20 9.29 5.68
C VAL A 152 -24.12 10.48 5.40
N SER A 153 -24.19 11.44 6.31
CA SER A 153 -25.03 12.66 6.15
C SER A 153 -24.32 13.80 5.41
N PHE A 154 -23.02 13.66 5.11
CA PHE A 154 -22.26 14.73 4.46
C PHE A 154 -22.39 14.65 2.93
N ASP A 155 -22.46 15.81 2.31
CA ASP A 155 -22.29 15.98 0.85
C ASP A 155 -20.82 15.83 0.44
N LEU A 156 -20.52 15.97 -0.84
CA LEU A 156 -19.15 15.87 -1.38
C LEU A 156 -18.17 16.81 -0.67
N LYS A 157 -18.58 18.04 -0.37
CA LYS A 157 -17.72 19.01 0.33
C LYS A 157 -17.45 18.57 1.77
N GLY A 158 -18.49 18.12 2.46
CA GLY A 158 -18.37 17.60 3.82
C GLY A 158 -17.52 16.34 3.88
N LEU A 159 -17.70 15.39 2.95
CA LEU A 159 -16.89 14.18 2.85
C LEU A 159 -15.42 14.50 2.55
N SER A 160 -15.13 15.42 1.64
CA SER A 160 -13.76 15.87 1.37
C SER A 160 -13.09 16.48 2.60
N ALA A 161 -13.85 17.25 3.40
CA ALA A 161 -13.35 17.79 4.67
C ALA A 161 -13.07 16.65 5.69
N LYS A 162 -13.94 15.63 5.76
CA LYS A 162 -13.75 14.46 6.64
C LYS A 162 -12.56 13.59 6.23
N VAL A 163 -12.34 13.38 4.94
CA VAL A 163 -11.12 12.73 4.42
C VAL A 163 -9.88 13.49 4.85
N THR A 164 -9.89 14.82 4.67
CA THR A 164 -8.77 15.68 5.07
C THR A 164 -8.51 15.61 6.59
N GLU A 165 -9.57 15.72 7.39
CA GLU A 165 -9.50 15.70 8.86
C GLU A 165 -8.91 14.36 9.34
N HIS A 166 -9.49 13.23 8.93
CA HIS A 166 -9.05 11.90 9.34
C HIS A 166 -7.60 11.61 8.90
N THR A 167 -7.25 11.95 7.66
CA THR A 167 -5.88 11.75 7.15
C THR A 167 -4.87 12.55 7.98
N LYS A 168 -5.15 13.81 8.25
CA LYS A 168 -4.27 14.65 9.07
C LYS A 168 -4.18 14.18 10.52
N ASP A 169 -5.28 13.72 11.10
CA ASP A 169 -5.31 13.23 12.49
C ASP A 169 -4.39 12.01 12.64
N VAL A 170 -4.54 10.99 11.78
CA VAL A 170 -3.69 9.79 11.82
C VAL A 170 -2.23 10.13 11.54
N LEU A 171 -1.95 10.91 10.49
CA LEU A 171 -0.56 11.24 10.12
C LEU A 171 0.12 12.14 11.16
N SER A 172 -0.62 13.05 11.80
CA SER A 172 -0.08 13.87 12.90
C SER A 172 0.23 13.03 14.14
N ALA A 173 -0.59 12.02 14.43
CA ALA A 173 -0.32 11.06 15.50
C ALA A 173 0.95 10.23 15.22
N LEU A 174 1.13 9.74 13.98
CA LEU A 174 2.38 9.09 13.55
C LEU A 174 3.60 10.01 13.70
N LYS A 175 3.48 11.27 13.25
CA LYS A 175 4.56 12.26 13.40
C LYS A 175 4.92 12.49 14.86
N SER A 176 3.92 12.59 15.73
CA SER A 176 4.13 12.75 17.18
C SER A 176 4.77 11.51 17.81
N ALA A 177 4.55 10.33 17.25
CA ALA A 177 5.19 9.07 17.64
C ALA A 177 6.60 8.87 17.03
N GLY A 178 7.10 9.85 16.26
CA GLY A 178 8.41 9.77 15.61
C GLY A 178 8.44 8.88 14.36
N VAL A 179 7.29 8.56 13.78
CA VAL A 179 7.18 7.71 12.59
C VAL A 179 6.91 8.56 11.36
N THR A 180 7.76 8.37 10.33
CA THR A 180 7.59 9.02 9.02
C THR A 180 7.27 7.95 7.97
N PRO A 181 6.01 7.86 7.48
CA PRO A 181 5.68 6.92 6.43
C PRO A 181 6.31 7.35 5.10
N LEU A 182 6.89 6.39 4.35
CA LEU A 182 7.41 6.64 3.00
C LEU A 182 6.27 6.72 1.97
N TRP A 183 5.23 5.93 2.18
CA TRP A 183 4.10 5.80 1.27
C TRP A 183 2.78 5.91 2.02
N VAL A 184 1.79 6.52 1.37
CA VAL A 184 0.43 6.63 1.91
C VAL A 184 -0.56 6.35 0.78
N GLN A 185 -1.40 5.35 0.96
CA GLN A 185 -2.54 5.08 0.08
C GLN A 185 -3.73 5.93 0.48
N VAL A 186 -4.34 6.58 -0.51
CA VAL A 186 -5.58 7.36 -0.33
C VAL A 186 -6.75 6.59 -0.91
N GLY A 187 -7.28 5.69 -0.12
CA GLY A 187 -8.25 4.66 -0.49
C GLY A 187 -7.61 3.32 -0.82
N ASN A 188 -8.31 2.23 -0.52
CA ASN A 188 -7.95 0.86 -0.85
C ASN A 188 -8.80 0.33 -2.00
N GLU A 189 -8.14 -0.22 -3.03
CA GLU A 189 -8.76 -0.86 -4.21
C GLU A 189 -9.92 -0.06 -4.82
N THR A 190 -9.66 1.21 -5.12
CA THR A 190 -10.67 2.20 -5.49
C THR A 190 -11.11 2.16 -6.95
N ARG A 191 -10.97 1.02 -7.67
CA ARG A 191 -11.46 0.86 -9.05
C ARG A 191 -12.93 1.27 -9.23
N PRO A 192 -13.85 0.94 -8.30
CA PRO A 192 -15.25 1.36 -8.41
C PRO A 192 -15.52 2.73 -7.75
N GLY A 193 -14.50 3.48 -7.40
CA GLY A 193 -14.59 4.70 -6.60
C GLY A 193 -14.38 4.47 -5.12
N MET A 194 -14.73 5.44 -4.29
CA MET A 194 -14.64 5.39 -2.82
C MET A 194 -15.81 6.14 -2.18
N LEU A 195 -16.07 5.90 -0.89
CA LEU A 195 -17.10 6.62 -0.11
C LEU A 195 -18.45 6.64 -0.85
N TRP A 196 -18.99 5.43 -1.13
CA TRP A 196 -20.26 5.30 -1.83
C TRP A 196 -21.43 5.87 -1.02
N GLU A 197 -22.43 6.51 -1.64
CA GLU A 197 -22.64 6.63 -3.12
C GLU A 197 -21.90 7.84 -3.73
N THR A 198 -21.43 8.79 -2.93
CA THR A 198 -20.94 10.09 -3.42
C THR A 198 -19.76 9.96 -4.39
N GLY A 199 -18.77 9.14 -4.07
CA GLY A 199 -17.60 8.91 -4.91
C GLY A 199 -17.64 7.62 -5.74
N ARG A 200 -18.84 7.04 -5.95
CA ARG A 200 -19.03 5.84 -6.75
C ARG A 200 -18.89 6.14 -8.24
N LEU A 201 -18.17 5.27 -8.97
CA LEU A 201 -17.93 5.45 -10.40
C LEU A 201 -18.95 4.75 -11.29
N TYR A 202 -19.47 3.59 -10.86
CA TYR A 202 -20.32 2.72 -11.66
C TYR A 202 -21.48 2.16 -10.83
N ASN A 203 -22.59 1.92 -11.49
CA ASN A 203 -23.73 1.15 -10.98
C ASN A 203 -24.24 0.18 -12.05
N ASP A 204 -25.34 -0.49 -11.83
CA ASP A 204 -25.95 -1.46 -12.76
C ASP A 204 -26.33 -0.86 -14.14
N LYS A 205 -26.42 0.46 -14.24
CA LYS A 205 -26.71 1.21 -15.47
C LYS A 205 -25.45 1.70 -16.18
N GLY A 206 -24.26 1.42 -15.64
CA GLY A 206 -22.98 1.86 -16.18
C GLY A 206 -22.31 2.98 -15.38
N GLU A 207 -21.55 3.83 -16.06
CA GLU A 207 -20.82 4.93 -15.45
C GLU A 207 -21.77 6.01 -14.89
N ILE A 208 -21.49 6.45 -13.67
CA ILE A 208 -22.29 7.47 -12.98
C ILE A 208 -21.84 8.87 -13.45
N ALA A 209 -22.80 9.69 -13.90
CA ALA A 209 -22.50 11.06 -14.28
C ALA A 209 -21.92 11.86 -13.11
N GLY A 210 -20.77 12.49 -13.31
CA GLY A 210 -20.03 13.21 -12.27
C GLY A 210 -19.24 12.33 -11.28
N GLY A 211 -19.36 11.01 -11.36
CA GLY A 211 -18.66 10.07 -10.45
C GLY A 211 -17.16 10.28 -10.43
N TRP A 212 -16.53 10.44 -11.59
CA TRP A 212 -15.09 10.71 -11.69
C TRP A 212 -14.65 12.03 -11.05
N SER A 213 -15.44 13.08 -11.21
CA SER A 213 -15.16 14.37 -10.57
C SER A 213 -15.28 14.28 -9.05
N ASN A 214 -16.30 13.57 -8.54
CA ASN A 214 -16.48 13.34 -7.13
C ASN A 214 -15.35 12.48 -6.56
N TYR A 215 -15.01 11.38 -7.21
CA TYR A 215 -13.91 10.51 -6.80
C TYR A 215 -12.59 11.27 -6.78
N ALA A 216 -12.26 12.02 -7.84
CA ALA A 216 -11.06 12.83 -7.90
C ALA A 216 -11.02 13.88 -6.76
N ALA A 217 -12.14 14.53 -6.44
CA ALA A 217 -12.21 15.48 -5.34
C ALA A 217 -11.91 14.83 -3.98
N LEU A 218 -12.50 13.65 -3.71
CA LEU A 218 -12.26 12.88 -2.48
C LEU A 218 -10.82 12.38 -2.39
N SER A 219 -10.29 11.79 -3.46
CA SER A 219 -8.91 11.31 -3.53
C SER A 219 -7.91 12.46 -3.36
N ASN A 220 -8.15 13.61 -4.01
CA ASN A 220 -7.31 14.80 -3.87
C ASN A 220 -7.33 15.39 -2.45
N ALA A 221 -8.46 15.33 -1.75
CA ALA A 221 -8.54 15.73 -0.35
C ALA A 221 -7.57 14.92 0.53
N GLY A 222 -7.49 13.61 0.30
CA GLY A 222 -6.50 12.74 0.93
C GLY A 222 -5.07 13.08 0.51
N TYR A 223 -4.82 13.24 -0.79
CA TYR A 223 -3.51 13.63 -1.34
C TYR A 223 -2.98 14.92 -0.68
N ASP A 224 -3.79 15.98 -0.69
CA ASP A 224 -3.39 17.28 -0.17
C ASP A 224 -3.19 17.23 1.36
N ALA A 225 -3.99 16.43 2.08
CA ALA A 225 -3.81 16.18 3.50
C ALA A 225 -2.48 15.49 3.81
N VAL A 226 -2.11 14.45 3.05
CA VAL A 226 -0.80 13.78 3.19
C VAL A 226 0.33 14.77 2.98
N LYS A 227 0.31 15.53 1.87
CA LYS A 227 1.36 16.51 1.53
C LYS A 227 1.48 17.63 2.56
N SER A 228 0.40 17.96 3.26
CA SER A 228 0.44 18.97 4.32
C SER A 228 1.16 18.52 5.60
N VAL A 229 1.19 17.21 5.90
CA VAL A 229 1.83 16.66 7.10
C VAL A 229 3.22 16.09 6.78
N PHE A 230 3.32 15.33 5.69
CA PHE A 230 4.54 14.69 5.19
C PHE A 230 4.76 15.01 3.71
N PRO A 231 5.34 16.17 3.36
CA PRO A 231 5.52 16.60 1.97
C PRO A 231 6.32 15.61 1.11
N ALA A 232 7.27 14.88 1.70
CA ALA A 232 8.12 13.91 1.02
C ALA A 232 7.44 12.55 0.79
N ALA A 233 6.43 12.19 1.59
CA ALA A 233 5.73 10.92 1.44
C ALA A 233 5.10 10.78 0.05
N LYS A 234 5.22 9.60 -0.55
CA LYS A 234 4.62 9.30 -1.86
C LYS A 234 3.16 8.89 -1.68
N VAL A 235 2.27 9.59 -2.34
CA VAL A 235 0.83 9.28 -2.32
C VAL A 235 0.49 8.31 -3.42
N ILE A 236 -0.17 7.21 -3.05
CA ILE A 236 -0.54 6.11 -3.93
C ILE A 236 -2.05 6.11 -4.13
N VAL A 237 -2.49 6.02 -5.39
CA VAL A 237 -3.85 5.59 -5.75
C VAL A 237 -3.79 4.11 -6.06
N HIS A 238 -4.55 3.31 -5.31
CA HIS A 238 -4.52 1.86 -5.32
C HIS A 238 -5.78 1.27 -5.96
N ILE A 239 -5.59 0.35 -6.91
CA ILE A 239 -6.66 -0.43 -7.54
C ILE A 239 -6.30 -1.92 -7.58
N ASP A 240 -7.30 -2.77 -7.76
CA ASP A 240 -7.17 -4.22 -7.87
C ASP A 240 -6.68 -4.68 -9.26
N ASN A 241 -6.54 -6.01 -9.45
CA ASN A 241 -6.30 -6.71 -10.73
C ASN A 241 -5.10 -6.19 -11.54
N ALA A 242 -3.88 -6.33 -11.00
CA ALA A 242 -2.63 -5.93 -11.67
C ALA A 242 -2.46 -6.55 -13.07
N TYR A 243 -3.10 -7.70 -13.35
CA TYR A 243 -2.99 -8.43 -14.61
C TYR A 243 -3.87 -7.88 -15.76
N GLU A 244 -4.75 -6.91 -15.46
CA GLU A 244 -5.60 -6.26 -16.46
C GLU A 244 -4.96 -4.98 -17.01
N ASP A 245 -5.42 -4.50 -18.16
CA ASP A 245 -5.06 -3.14 -18.62
C ASP A 245 -5.79 -2.10 -17.75
N ASN A 246 -5.02 -1.41 -16.92
CA ASN A 246 -5.52 -0.41 -16.00
C ASN A 246 -5.33 1.04 -16.51
N THR A 247 -4.87 1.24 -17.73
CA THR A 247 -4.62 2.58 -18.29
C THR A 247 -5.90 3.41 -18.37
N TRP A 248 -7.03 2.79 -18.71
CA TRP A 248 -8.33 3.46 -18.79
C TRP A 248 -8.73 4.15 -17.48
N PHE A 249 -8.41 3.52 -16.32
CA PHE A 249 -8.75 4.09 -15.02
C PHE A 249 -7.96 5.35 -14.73
N PHE A 250 -6.66 5.30 -14.89
CA PHE A 250 -5.78 6.45 -14.63
C PHE A 250 -5.93 7.55 -15.67
N ASP A 251 -6.30 7.24 -16.92
CA ASP A 251 -6.67 8.27 -17.92
C ASP A 251 -7.89 9.07 -17.47
N LYS A 252 -8.96 8.39 -17.02
CA LYS A 252 -10.16 9.04 -16.53
C LYS A 252 -9.92 9.81 -15.24
N LEU A 253 -9.15 9.25 -14.30
CA LEU A 253 -8.77 9.93 -13.08
C LEU A 253 -8.00 11.22 -13.37
N LYS A 254 -7.00 11.18 -14.26
CA LYS A 254 -6.25 12.38 -14.67
C LYS A 254 -7.13 13.39 -15.40
N ALA A 255 -8.01 12.96 -16.27
CA ALA A 255 -8.97 13.83 -16.95
C ALA A 255 -9.91 14.54 -15.98
N ALA A 256 -10.25 13.90 -14.84
CA ALA A 256 -11.02 14.48 -13.76
C ALA A 256 -10.18 15.33 -12.77
N GLY A 257 -8.88 15.52 -13.02
CA GLY A 257 -7.98 16.31 -12.18
C GLY A 257 -7.44 15.56 -10.96
N GLY A 258 -7.49 14.23 -10.95
CA GLY A 258 -6.95 13.40 -9.87
C GLY A 258 -5.42 13.46 -9.76
N LYS A 259 -4.92 13.47 -8.54
CA LYS A 259 -3.50 13.57 -8.16
C LYS A 259 -2.99 12.25 -7.59
N PHE A 260 -1.79 11.87 -7.95
CA PHE A 260 -1.05 10.77 -7.34
C PHE A 260 0.46 10.91 -7.64
N ASP A 261 1.31 10.39 -6.77
CA ASP A 261 2.75 10.29 -6.99
C ASP A 261 3.13 8.92 -7.55
N MET A 262 2.36 7.88 -7.19
CA MET A 262 2.58 6.49 -7.57
C MET A 262 1.26 5.78 -7.82
N ILE A 263 1.31 4.70 -8.58
CA ILE A 263 0.20 3.78 -8.82
C ILE A 263 0.37 2.56 -7.92
N GLY A 264 -0.70 2.15 -7.24
CA GLY A 264 -0.78 0.91 -6.45
C GLY A 264 -1.65 -0.14 -7.13
N LEU A 265 -1.23 -1.40 -7.06
CA LEU A 265 -1.94 -2.53 -7.66
C LEU A 265 -2.02 -3.70 -6.67
N SER A 266 -3.17 -4.43 -6.63
CA SER A 266 -3.26 -5.75 -6.02
C SER A 266 -3.01 -6.84 -7.06
N HIS A 267 -2.26 -7.88 -6.69
CA HIS A 267 -1.93 -9.01 -7.54
C HIS A 267 -2.15 -10.34 -6.82
N TYR A 268 -3.20 -11.07 -7.21
CA TYR A 268 -3.54 -12.38 -6.66
C TYR A 268 -3.50 -13.44 -7.76
N PRO A 269 -2.31 -13.96 -8.13
CA PRO A 269 -2.10 -14.73 -9.36
C PRO A 269 -2.75 -16.12 -9.37
N MET A 270 -3.28 -16.58 -8.22
CA MET A 270 -3.91 -17.90 -8.10
C MET A 270 -5.43 -17.85 -7.90
N THR A 271 -6.06 -16.68 -8.07
CA THR A 271 -7.50 -16.51 -7.82
C THR A 271 -8.36 -16.59 -9.07
N ASN A 272 -7.79 -16.35 -10.26
CA ASN A 272 -8.53 -16.39 -11.52
C ASN A 272 -8.50 -17.79 -12.13
N SER A 273 -9.68 -18.41 -12.31
CA SER A 273 -9.79 -19.75 -12.87
C SER A 273 -9.56 -19.82 -14.40
N GLY A 274 -9.59 -18.67 -15.08
CA GLY A 274 -9.42 -18.57 -16.54
C GLY A 274 -7.98 -18.38 -16.99
N MET A 275 -7.04 -18.14 -16.07
CA MET A 275 -5.63 -17.87 -16.38
C MET A 275 -4.70 -18.67 -15.47
N THR A 276 -3.56 -19.11 -16.02
CA THR A 276 -2.49 -19.67 -15.19
C THR A 276 -1.79 -18.54 -14.39
N TRP A 277 -1.24 -18.86 -13.23
CA TRP A 277 -0.47 -17.89 -12.44
C TRP A 277 0.72 -17.32 -13.24
N LYS A 278 1.33 -18.10 -14.14
CA LYS A 278 2.41 -17.60 -15.02
C LYS A 278 1.91 -16.54 -15.99
N ALA A 279 0.74 -16.76 -16.59
CA ALA A 279 0.13 -15.76 -17.46
C ALA A 279 -0.27 -14.50 -16.69
N MET A 280 -0.82 -14.66 -15.49
CA MET A 280 -1.16 -13.50 -14.63
C MET A 280 0.08 -12.72 -14.22
N ASN A 281 1.16 -13.38 -13.78
CA ASN A 281 2.43 -12.72 -13.47
C ASN A 281 2.98 -11.95 -14.68
N SER A 282 2.98 -12.56 -15.86
CA SER A 282 3.48 -11.92 -17.10
C SER A 282 2.65 -10.68 -17.45
N SER A 283 1.32 -10.78 -17.36
CA SER A 283 0.41 -9.66 -17.63
C SER A 283 0.58 -8.53 -16.62
N ALA A 284 0.72 -8.85 -15.33
CA ALA A 284 0.97 -7.84 -14.28
C ALA A 284 2.31 -7.11 -14.51
N ILE A 285 3.38 -7.83 -14.86
CA ILE A 285 4.68 -7.23 -15.19
C ILE A 285 4.58 -6.29 -16.39
N LEU A 286 3.84 -6.69 -17.44
CA LEU A 286 3.61 -5.85 -18.61
C LEU A 286 2.82 -4.58 -18.23
N ASN A 287 1.76 -4.73 -17.44
CA ASN A 287 0.93 -3.61 -16.99
C ASN A 287 1.73 -2.62 -16.12
N ILE A 288 2.57 -3.12 -15.19
CA ILE A 288 3.49 -2.27 -14.39
C ILE A 288 4.36 -1.39 -15.31
N LYS A 289 4.97 -2.00 -16.34
CA LYS A 289 5.82 -1.26 -17.30
C LYS A 289 5.01 -0.23 -18.09
N THR A 290 3.82 -0.61 -18.56
CA THR A 290 2.93 0.24 -19.35
C THR A 290 2.46 1.45 -18.56
N LEU A 291 2.00 1.23 -17.32
CA LEU A 291 1.54 2.30 -16.43
C LEU A 291 2.68 3.26 -16.09
N ALA A 292 3.83 2.73 -15.70
CA ALA A 292 4.98 3.57 -15.37
C ALA A 292 5.45 4.42 -16.55
N ALA A 293 5.53 3.85 -17.74
CA ALA A 293 5.91 4.57 -18.95
C ALA A 293 4.90 5.65 -19.33
N LYS A 294 3.59 5.33 -19.22
CA LYS A 294 2.52 6.24 -19.61
C LYS A 294 2.37 7.43 -18.65
N TYR A 295 2.51 7.20 -17.36
CA TYR A 295 2.24 8.24 -16.34
C TYR A 295 3.50 8.86 -15.76
N GLY A 296 4.69 8.35 -16.07
CA GLY A 296 5.97 8.89 -15.59
C GLY A 296 6.17 8.72 -14.07
N CYS A 297 5.58 7.66 -13.47
CA CYS A 297 5.66 7.40 -12.04
C CYS A 297 6.03 5.93 -11.77
N LYS A 298 6.52 5.64 -10.56
CA LYS A 298 6.74 4.25 -10.13
C LYS A 298 5.39 3.57 -9.82
N VAL A 299 5.38 2.24 -9.95
CA VAL A 299 4.25 1.38 -9.58
C VAL A 299 4.64 0.54 -8.36
N MET A 300 3.73 0.43 -7.39
CA MET A 300 3.84 -0.42 -6.22
C MET A 300 2.85 -1.57 -6.33
N VAL A 301 3.27 -2.80 -6.09
CA VAL A 301 2.34 -3.90 -5.83
C VAL A 301 2.01 -3.82 -4.34
N CYS A 302 0.87 -3.21 -4.03
CA CYS A 302 0.43 -2.95 -2.66
C CYS A 302 -0.06 -4.20 -1.95
N GLU A 303 -0.52 -5.19 -2.73
CA GLU A 303 -0.95 -6.48 -2.22
C GLU A 303 -0.55 -7.61 -3.16
N ILE A 304 -0.02 -8.68 -2.60
CA ILE A 304 0.13 -9.97 -3.25
C ILE A 304 -0.20 -11.08 -2.26
N GLY A 305 -0.82 -12.15 -2.73
CA GLY A 305 -1.10 -13.35 -1.95
C GLY A 305 -1.19 -14.58 -2.83
N VAL A 306 -0.79 -15.73 -2.31
CA VAL A 306 -0.87 -17.04 -2.97
C VAL A 306 -1.41 -18.07 -2.01
N ARG A 307 -1.93 -19.20 -2.52
CA ARG A 307 -2.51 -20.26 -1.68
C ARG A 307 -1.48 -20.84 -0.72
N ASP A 308 -1.88 -21.02 0.55
CA ASP A 308 -1.02 -21.46 1.65
C ASP A 308 -1.18 -22.94 2.02
N THR A 309 -2.03 -23.70 1.31
CA THR A 309 -2.25 -25.12 1.62
C THR A 309 -0.96 -25.92 1.40
N ALA A 310 -0.80 -27.00 2.16
CA ALA A 310 0.39 -27.86 2.06
C ALA A 310 0.60 -28.42 0.62
N SER A 311 -0.47 -28.68 -0.12
CA SER A 311 -0.41 -29.14 -1.51
C SER A 311 0.01 -28.03 -2.48
N ASP A 312 -0.30 -26.77 -2.19
CA ASP A 312 0.01 -25.63 -3.05
C ASP A 312 1.38 -25.01 -2.74
N LEU A 313 1.95 -25.27 -1.56
CA LEU A 313 3.12 -24.55 -1.03
C LEU A 313 4.29 -24.46 -2.03
N ALA A 314 4.63 -25.55 -2.71
CA ALA A 314 5.73 -25.57 -3.67
C ALA A 314 5.46 -24.67 -4.87
N VAL A 315 4.25 -24.76 -5.46
CA VAL A 315 3.85 -23.96 -6.61
C VAL A 315 3.65 -22.49 -6.23
N SER A 316 3.16 -22.23 -5.03
CA SER A 316 3.01 -20.89 -4.46
C SER A 316 4.35 -20.21 -4.24
N THR A 317 5.31 -20.94 -3.68
CA THR A 317 6.70 -20.46 -3.53
C THR A 317 7.32 -20.13 -4.88
N GLN A 318 7.16 -21.01 -5.88
CA GLN A 318 7.65 -20.75 -7.23
C GLN A 318 7.00 -19.50 -7.84
N CYS A 319 5.68 -19.38 -7.72
CA CYS A 319 4.91 -18.24 -8.25
C CYS A 319 5.43 -16.90 -7.71
N ILE A 320 5.59 -16.78 -6.39
CA ILE A 320 6.10 -15.55 -5.76
C ILE A 320 7.57 -15.32 -6.12
N THR A 321 8.40 -16.36 -6.11
CA THR A 321 9.84 -16.22 -6.42
C THR A 321 10.06 -15.71 -7.85
N GLU A 322 9.36 -16.26 -8.83
CA GLU A 322 9.44 -15.81 -10.23
C GLU A 322 8.95 -14.37 -10.39
N PHE A 323 7.85 -14.02 -9.72
CA PHE A 323 7.33 -12.64 -9.74
C PHE A 323 8.29 -11.65 -9.12
N MET A 324 8.73 -11.90 -7.87
CA MET A 324 9.66 -11.05 -7.14
C MET A 324 10.97 -10.83 -7.90
N SER A 325 11.56 -11.89 -8.43
CA SER A 325 12.78 -11.80 -9.25
C SER A 325 12.59 -10.89 -10.47
N SER A 326 11.44 -11.03 -11.14
CA SER A 326 11.12 -10.23 -12.33
C SER A 326 10.91 -8.76 -12.01
N VAL A 327 10.12 -8.43 -10.98
CA VAL A 327 9.79 -7.04 -10.66
C VAL A 327 10.92 -6.30 -9.94
N LYS A 328 11.76 -7.00 -9.16
CA LYS A 328 12.96 -6.43 -8.51
C LYS A 328 13.95 -5.89 -9.55
N SER A 329 14.01 -6.49 -10.74
CA SER A 329 14.85 -6.03 -11.84
C SER A 329 14.34 -4.76 -12.55
N LEU A 330 13.09 -4.35 -12.26
CA LEU A 330 12.43 -3.21 -12.90
C LEU A 330 12.60 -1.95 -12.05
N SER A 331 13.38 -0.98 -12.50
CA SER A 331 13.56 0.32 -11.82
C SER A 331 12.23 1.08 -11.62
N VAL A 332 11.21 0.76 -12.41
CA VAL A 332 9.87 1.35 -12.35
C VAL A 332 8.95 0.68 -11.33
N CYS A 333 9.29 -0.50 -10.80
CA CYS A 333 8.58 -1.12 -9.70
C CYS A 333 9.21 -0.69 -8.37
N ALA A 334 8.42 -0.09 -7.49
CA ALA A 334 8.90 0.41 -6.21
C ALA A 334 8.96 -0.68 -5.12
N GLY A 335 8.24 -1.78 -5.30
CA GLY A 335 8.19 -2.88 -4.34
C GLY A 335 6.94 -3.71 -4.42
N VAL A 336 6.87 -4.70 -3.54
CA VAL A 336 5.77 -5.66 -3.40
C VAL A 336 5.48 -5.86 -1.91
N PHE A 337 4.21 -5.79 -1.52
CA PHE A 337 3.74 -6.07 -0.18
C PHE A 337 2.92 -7.36 -0.16
N TYR A 338 3.35 -8.34 0.64
CA TYR A 338 2.56 -9.55 0.87
C TYR A 338 1.41 -9.22 1.82
N TRP A 339 0.17 -9.56 1.43
CA TRP A 339 -1.00 -9.24 2.24
C TRP A 339 -1.24 -10.33 3.30
N GLU A 340 -1.21 -9.91 4.57
CA GLU A 340 -1.44 -10.75 5.76
C GLU A 340 -0.60 -12.04 5.80
N PRO A 341 0.75 -11.96 5.65
CA PRO A 341 1.58 -13.17 5.65
C PRO A 341 1.52 -13.92 6.98
N GLN A 342 1.27 -13.24 8.11
CA GLN A 342 1.36 -13.79 9.46
C GLN A 342 0.28 -14.81 9.82
N VAL A 343 -0.81 -14.91 9.03
CA VAL A 343 -1.88 -15.88 9.28
C VAL A 343 -1.53 -17.27 8.74
N ASP A 344 -2.18 -18.31 9.29
CA ASP A 344 -1.94 -19.74 8.97
C ASP A 344 -3.14 -20.45 8.33
N GLY A 345 -4.10 -19.69 7.79
CA GLY A 345 -5.32 -20.24 7.20
C GLY A 345 -6.35 -20.79 8.21
N LYS A 346 -6.09 -20.69 9.50
CA LYS A 346 -6.97 -21.18 10.58
C LYS A 346 -7.50 -20.05 11.47
N TRP A 347 -6.61 -19.13 11.85
CA TRP A 347 -7.00 -17.96 12.63
C TRP A 347 -7.81 -16.98 11.80
N LYS A 348 -8.80 -16.36 12.42
CA LYS A 348 -9.58 -15.26 11.82
C LYS A 348 -9.84 -14.18 12.85
N PRO A 349 -9.87 -12.90 12.44
CA PRO A 349 -10.20 -11.80 13.35
C PRO A 349 -11.63 -11.92 13.87
N SER A 350 -11.86 -11.43 15.10
CA SER A 350 -13.16 -11.47 15.78
C SER A 350 -14.28 -10.85 14.97
N ILE A 351 -13.96 -9.80 14.23
CA ILE A 351 -14.92 -9.08 13.39
C ILE A 351 -15.50 -9.93 12.25
N TYR A 352 -14.81 -11.03 11.82
CA TYR A 352 -15.34 -11.97 10.82
C TYR A 352 -16.44 -12.86 11.36
N GLU A 353 -16.57 -12.99 12.68
CA GLU A 353 -17.57 -13.83 13.35
C GLU A 353 -18.92 -13.16 13.50
N LYS A 354 -19.02 -11.85 13.19
CA LYS A 354 -20.29 -11.13 13.24
C LYS A 354 -21.32 -11.76 12.29
N SER A 355 -22.58 -11.80 12.73
CA SER A 355 -23.67 -12.52 12.07
C SER A 355 -23.96 -12.07 10.64
N ASP A 356 -23.63 -10.83 10.31
CA ASP A 356 -23.79 -10.25 8.97
C ASP A 356 -22.62 -10.58 8.03
N ARG A 357 -21.56 -11.24 8.54
CA ARG A 357 -20.32 -11.57 7.79
C ARG A 357 -20.09 -13.07 7.76
N ASN A 358 -19.85 -13.69 8.90
CA ASN A 358 -19.52 -15.11 9.04
C ASN A 358 -18.45 -15.58 8.02
N TRP A 359 -17.37 -14.81 7.91
CA TRP A 359 -16.30 -15.10 6.96
C TRP A 359 -15.35 -16.16 7.49
N GLY A 360 -14.77 -16.93 6.57
CA GLY A 360 -13.71 -17.90 6.88
C GLY A 360 -12.37 -17.22 7.18
N ALA A 361 -11.43 -18.00 7.68
CA ALA A 361 -10.03 -17.57 7.80
C ALA A 361 -9.44 -17.28 6.40
N TYR A 362 -8.49 -16.33 6.36
CA TYR A 362 -7.74 -16.05 5.14
C TYR A 362 -6.74 -17.17 4.87
N SER A 363 -6.80 -17.74 3.67
CA SER A 363 -6.06 -18.95 3.28
C SER A 363 -4.98 -18.67 2.21
N MET A 364 -4.38 -17.49 2.28
CA MET A 364 -3.24 -17.10 1.45
C MET A 364 -2.13 -16.47 2.32
N GLY A 365 -1.98 -16.93 3.58
CA GLY A 365 -0.90 -16.54 4.47
C GLY A 365 0.45 -17.10 4.02
N ALA A 366 1.48 -16.81 4.80
CA ALA A 366 2.84 -17.31 4.56
C ALA A 366 3.50 -17.82 5.85
N PHE A 367 2.69 -18.09 6.86
CA PHE A 367 3.09 -18.73 8.11
C PHE A 367 2.32 -20.04 8.30
N THR A 368 2.88 -20.93 9.10
CA THR A 368 2.25 -22.14 9.56
C THR A 368 2.42 -22.26 11.06
N SER A 369 1.48 -22.94 11.75
CA SER A 369 1.57 -23.20 13.17
C SER A 369 1.71 -24.69 13.45
N ASP A 370 2.64 -25.04 14.34
CA ASP A 370 2.81 -26.40 14.90
C ASP A 370 1.95 -26.67 16.16
N GLY A 371 1.05 -25.74 16.49
CA GLY A 371 0.25 -25.77 17.72
C GLY A 371 0.92 -25.05 18.91
N SER A 372 2.11 -24.54 18.74
CA SER A 372 2.86 -23.76 19.72
C SER A 372 3.40 -22.46 19.15
N THR A 373 4.00 -22.51 17.98
CA THR A 373 4.62 -21.35 17.32
C THR A 373 4.13 -21.16 15.91
N PHE A 374 4.04 -19.89 15.48
CA PHE A 374 3.89 -19.52 14.08
C PHE A 374 5.29 -19.36 13.47
N SER A 375 5.56 -20.06 12.40
CA SER A 375 6.83 -20.02 11.66
C SER A 375 6.61 -19.69 10.19
N PRO A 376 7.52 -18.91 9.55
CA PRO A 376 7.41 -18.57 8.15
C PRO A 376 7.55 -19.84 7.28
N THR A 377 6.74 -19.91 6.23
CA THR A 377 6.84 -20.93 5.18
C THR A 377 7.86 -20.53 4.12
N SER A 378 8.13 -21.44 3.17
CA SER A 378 9.00 -21.17 2.02
C SER A 378 8.52 -20.02 1.12
N ILE A 379 7.25 -19.61 1.19
CA ILE A 379 6.72 -18.47 0.43
C ILE A 379 7.50 -17.19 0.75
N LEU A 380 7.80 -16.94 2.03
CA LEU A 380 8.55 -15.75 2.45
C LEU A 380 10.02 -15.75 2.02
N SER A 381 10.58 -16.91 1.64
CA SER A 381 11.95 -16.96 1.12
C SER A 381 12.15 -16.13 -0.16
N ALA A 382 11.08 -15.89 -0.92
CA ALA A 382 11.08 -15.04 -2.10
C ALA A 382 11.40 -13.55 -1.79
N PHE A 383 11.19 -13.12 -0.54
CA PHE A 383 11.50 -11.77 -0.06
C PHE A 383 12.93 -11.68 0.50
N GLY A 384 13.58 -12.82 0.71
CA GLY A 384 14.98 -12.88 1.12
C GLY A 384 15.88 -12.16 0.14
N GLY A 385 16.69 -11.25 0.64
CA GLY A 385 17.68 -10.56 -0.17
C GLY A 385 18.85 -11.50 -0.42
N GLY A 386 19.01 -11.97 -1.63
CA GLY A 386 20.32 -12.24 -2.16
C GLY A 386 20.98 -10.91 -2.52
N ASP A 387 21.41 -10.13 -1.54
CA ASP A 387 22.43 -9.12 -1.74
C ASP A 387 23.76 -9.84 -1.62
N SER A 388 24.17 -10.51 -2.71
CA SER A 388 25.53 -11.00 -2.93
C SER A 388 26.27 -9.99 -3.78
#